data_84143a0cf9abab3962cebe53ae421667
#
_entry.id   84143a0cf9abab3962cebe53ae421667
#
_cell.length_a   1.000
_cell.length_b   1.000
_cell.length_c   1.000
_cell.angle_alpha   90.00
_cell.angle_beta   90.00
_cell.angle_gamma   90.00
#
_symmetry.space_group_name_H-M   'P 1'
#
loop_
_entity.id
_entity.type
_entity.pdbx_description
1 polymer ?
#
loop_
_entity_poly.entity_id
_entity_poly.type
_entity_poly.pdbx_seq_one_letter_code
_entity_poly.pdbx_strand_id
1 'polypeptide(L)'
;MVDADTVLVGTNVDPDDKMRRVTAALRPGIREMTRGKRPGDVLARLDFDPYYRSFRNSSTHVLAPRLDEPAIRAALQAGRAYVSHDWMGDPTGFRFEAAGGARAEMGDEVRLADGLKLTARLPQPACVRLLRHGREVAKAEDTTTFEYAATEAGAYRLEAWLRLDDEWRPWLYSNPIYVR
;
A
#
# COMPACT_ATOMS: atom_id res chain seq x y z
N MET A 1 20.36 -9.15 -29.77
CA MET A 1 20.76 -9.59 -31.10
C MET A 1 21.04 -11.08 -31.02
N VAL A 2 20.31 -11.90 -31.76
CA VAL A 2 20.56 -13.37 -31.82
C VAL A 2 21.51 -13.57 -32.95
N ASP A 3 22.76 -13.90 -32.65
CA ASP A 3 23.69 -14.45 -33.62
C ASP A 3 23.55 -15.97 -33.59
N ALA A 4 23.87 -16.65 -34.68
CA ALA A 4 23.65 -18.11 -34.85
C ALA A 4 24.20 -18.97 -33.71
N ASP A 5 25.18 -18.48 -32.99
CA ASP A 5 25.85 -19.16 -31.89
C ASP A 5 25.86 -18.43 -30.52
N THR A 6 25.27 -17.25 -30.41
CA THR A 6 25.32 -16.45 -29.18
C THR A 6 23.97 -15.87 -28.83
N VAL A 7 23.38 -16.28 -27.70
CA VAL A 7 22.23 -15.61 -27.08
C VAL A 7 22.75 -14.60 -26.07
N LEU A 8 22.67 -13.31 -26.43
CA LEU A 8 22.93 -12.22 -25.50
C LEU A 8 21.67 -12.02 -24.64
N VAL A 9 21.69 -12.52 -23.42
CA VAL A 9 20.78 -12.05 -22.39
C VAL A 9 21.30 -10.68 -21.97
N GLY A 10 20.54 -9.63 -22.27
CA GLY A 10 20.91 -8.25 -21.94
C GLY A 10 20.89 -8.01 -20.43
N THR A 11 21.96 -8.41 -19.78
CA THR A 11 22.28 -7.99 -18.42
C THR A 11 23.55 -7.16 -18.51
N ASN A 12 23.54 -5.98 -17.92
CA ASN A 12 24.75 -5.15 -17.76
C ASN A 12 25.75 -5.74 -16.73
N VAL A 13 25.65 -7.01 -16.42
CA VAL A 13 26.47 -7.71 -15.45
C VAL A 13 27.28 -8.76 -16.19
N ASP A 14 28.60 -8.73 -16.04
CA ASP A 14 29.48 -9.76 -16.54
C ASP A 14 29.07 -11.12 -15.93
N PRO A 15 28.68 -12.12 -16.76
CA PRO A 15 28.15 -13.37 -16.22
C PRO A 15 29.27 -14.12 -15.51
N ASP A 16 29.09 -14.35 -14.22
CA ASP A 16 29.95 -15.27 -13.47
C ASP A 16 29.83 -16.71 -13.98
N ASP A 17 30.73 -17.61 -13.53
CA ASP A 17 30.73 -19.02 -13.96
C ASP A 17 29.41 -19.75 -13.71
N LYS A 18 28.62 -19.32 -12.71
CA LYS A 18 27.28 -19.89 -12.42
C LYS A 18 26.29 -19.51 -13.51
N MET A 19 26.28 -18.25 -13.95
CA MET A 19 25.42 -17.78 -15.01
C MET A 19 25.75 -18.43 -16.35
N ARG A 20 27.04 -18.67 -16.65
CA ARG A 20 27.48 -19.42 -17.83
C ARG A 20 26.98 -20.85 -17.83
N ARG A 21 26.97 -21.53 -16.69
CA ARG A 21 26.42 -22.89 -16.54
C ARG A 21 24.93 -22.95 -16.74
N VAL A 22 24.20 -21.99 -16.15
CA VAL A 22 22.73 -21.85 -16.31
C VAL A 22 22.37 -21.59 -17.77
N THR A 23 23.07 -20.67 -18.45
CA THR A 23 22.83 -20.39 -19.87
C THR A 23 23.20 -21.60 -20.75
N ALA A 24 24.22 -22.36 -20.44
CA ALA A 24 24.56 -23.59 -21.16
C ALA A 24 23.47 -24.65 -21.02
N ALA A 25 22.90 -24.82 -19.83
CA ALA A 25 21.79 -25.77 -19.59
C ALA A 25 20.50 -25.39 -20.29
N LEU A 26 20.27 -24.09 -20.51
CA LEU A 26 19.08 -23.57 -21.19
C LEU A 26 19.21 -23.56 -22.73
N ARG A 27 20.39 -23.75 -23.30
CA ARG A 27 20.64 -23.71 -24.74
C ARG A 27 19.68 -24.57 -25.60
N PRO A 28 19.31 -25.81 -25.23
CA PRO A 28 18.40 -26.62 -26.05
C PRO A 28 17.01 -25.97 -26.14
N GLY A 29 16.48 -25.44 -25.01
CA GLY A 29 15.19 -24.76 -24.98
C GLY A 29 15.19 -23.43 -25.78
N ILE A 30 16.31 -22.70 -25.69
CA ILE A 30 16.47 -21.44 -26.44
C ILE A 30 16.53 -21.71 -27.95
N ARG A 31 17.22 -22.76 -28.40
CA ARG A 31 17.26 -23.15 -29.80
C ARG A 31 15.89 -23.50 -30.35
N GLU A 32 15.06 -24.17 -29.58
CA GLU A 32 13.67 -24.46 -29.99
C GLU A 32 12.83 -23.19 -30.06
N MET A 33 12.94 -22.27 -29.10
CA MET A 33 12.25 -20.97 -29.09
C MET A 33 12.70 -20.06 -30.25
N THR A 34 13.91 -20.20 -30.74
CA THR A 34 14.46 -19.40 -31.84
C THR A 34 14.20 -20.00 -33.22
N ARG A 35 13.72 -21.26 -33.30
CA ARG A 35 13.44 -21.92 -34.56
C ARG A 35 12.48 -21.12 -35.44
N GLY A 36 12.91 -20.71 -36.63
CA GLY A 36 12.12 -19.93 -37.57
C GLY A 36 12.03 -18.42 -37.28
N LYS A 37 12.73 -17.93 -36.25
CA LYS A 37 12.83 -16.51 -35.92
C LYS A 37 13.99 -15.85 -36.66
N ARG A 38 13.85 -14.56 -36.96
CA ARG A 38 14.89 -13.74 -37.58
C ARG A 38 15.64 -12.93 -36.52
N PRO A 39 16.91 -12.54 -36.76
CA PRO A 39 17.59 -11.57 -35.92
C PRO A 39 16.76 -10.30 -35.72
N GLY A 40 16.52 -9.93 -34.46
CA GLY A 40 15.64 -8.80 -34.08
C GLY A 40 14.21 -9.18 -33.68
N ASP A 41 13.77 -10.42 -33.94
CA ASP A 41 12.45 -10.86 -33.48
C ASP A 41 12.43 -10.98 -31.94
N VAL A 42 11.29 -10.61 -31.35
CA VAL A 42 11.05 -10.78 -29.91
C VAL A 42 10.78 -12.26 -29.64
N LEU A 43 11.62 -12.89 -28.82
CA LEU A 43 11.50 -14.30 -28.44
C LEU A 43 10.51 -14.52 -27.30
N ALA A 44 10.55 -13.66 -26.31
CA ALA A 44 9.62 -13.65 -25.19
C ALA A 44 9.53 -12.25 -24.61
N ARG A 45 8.35 -11.88 -24.15
CA ARG A 45 8.13 -10.67 -23.36
C ARG A 45 7.72 -11.09 -21.98
N LEU A 46 8.55 -10.77 -21.00
CA LEU A 46 8.31 -11.05 -19.59
C LEU A 46 8.05 -9.71 -18.89
N ASP A 47 6.80 -9.46 -18.57
CA ASP A 47 6.40 -8.30 -17.75
C ASP A 47 6.42 -8.73 -16.27
N PHE A 48 7.57 -8.59 -15.62
CA PHE A 48 7.75 -9.00 -14.21
C PHE A 48 6.98 -8.13 -13.23
N ASP A 49 6.81 -6.86 -13.54
CA ASP A 49 6.11 -5.91 -12.68
C ASP A 49 5.31 -4.92 -13.52
N PRO A 50 4.13 -5.33 -14.03
CA PRO A 50 3.29 -4.42 -14.77
C PRO A 50 2.83 -3.27 -13.85
N TYR A 51 2.90 -2.04 -14.32
CA TYR A 51 2.59 -0.81 -13.57
C TYR A 51 1.30 -0.88 -12.77
N TYR A 52 0.24 -1.49 -13.30
CA TYR A 52 -1.04 -1.61 -12.60
C TYR A 52 -0.96 -2.47 -11.32
N ARG A 53 0.04 -3.35 -11.20
CA ARG A 53 0.32 -4.10 -9.96
C ARG A 53 1.19 -3.29 -9.02
N SER A 54 2.24 -2.63 -9.54
CA SER A 54 3.14 -1.81 -8.74
C SER A 54 2.41 -0.67 -8.05
N PHE A 55 1.46 -0.02 -8.73
CA PHE A 55 0.63 1.04 -8.14
C PHE A 55 -0.23 0.57 -6.97
N ARG A 56 -0.54 -0.72 -6.87
CA ARG A 56 -1.30 -1.30 -5.77
C ARG A 56 -0.43 -1.75 -4.60
N ASN A 57 0.89 -1.76 -4.76
CA ASN A 57 1.79 -2.15 -3.68
C ASN A 57 1.70 -1.18 -2.50
N SER A 58 1.61 0.11 -2.80
CA SER A 58 1.40 1.16 -1.80
C SER A 58 0.74 2.34 -2.48
N SER A 59 -0.47 2.67 -2.04
CA SER A 59 -1.30 3.72 -2.60
C SER A 59 -1.61 4.79 -1.56
N THR A 60 -1.62 6.05 -1.98
CA THR A 60 -2.14 7.16 -1.16
C THR A 60 -3.56 7.44 -1.58
N HIS A 61 -4.50 7.24 -0.67
CA HIS A 61 -5.91 7.55 -0.86
C HIS A 61 -6.21 8.94 -0.32
N VAL A 62 -6.80 9.78 -1.15
CA VAL A 62 -7.11 11.18 -0.82
C VAL A 62 -8.62 11.34 -0.68
N LEU A 63 -9.07 11.84 0.46
CA LEU A 63 -10.48 12.12 0.73
C LEU A 63 -10.86 13.50 0.20
N ALA A 64 -11.08 13.59 -1.10
CA ALA A 64 -11.47 14.81 -1.79
C ALA A 64 -12.97 14.76 -2.14
N PRO A 65 -13.71 15.90 -2.05
CA PRO A 65 -15.14 15.96 -2.38
C PRO A 65 -15.41 15.84 -3.88
N ARG A 66 -14.40 16.05 -4.73
CA ARG A 66 -14.48 15.99 -6.18
C ARG A 66 -13.16 15.54 -6.77
N LEU A 67 -13.21 14.91 -7.96
CA LEU A 67 -12.04 14.50 -8.71
C LEU A 67 -11.56 15.64 -9.63
N ASP A 68 -11.03 16.70 -9.01
CA ASP A 68 -10.35 17.80 -9.71
C ASP A 68 -9.08 18.22 -8.95
N GLU A 69 -8.14 18.85 -9.65
CA GLU A 69 -6.85 19.23 -9.07
C GLU A 69 -6.99 20.13 -7.82
N PRO A 70 -7.82 21.19 -7.82
CA PRO A 70 -7.96 22.05 -6.63
C PRO A 70 -8.46 21.28 -5.41
N ALA A 71 -9.46 20.40 -5.57
CA ALA A 71 -10.01 19.60 -4.47
C ALA A 71 -9.00 18.59 -3.92
N ILE A 72 -8.26 17.91 -4.80
CA ILE A 72 -7.20 16.96 -4.41
C ILE A 72 -6.08 17.70 -3.67
N ARG A 73 -5.62 18.84 -4.19
CA ARG A 73 -4.58 19.67 -3.56
C ARG A 73 -5.01 20.15 -2.17
N ALA A 74 -6.23 20.65 -2.04
CA ALA A 74 -6.77 21.09 -0.77
C ALA A 74 -6.88 19.95 0.25
N ALA A 75 -7.33 18.77 -0.17
CA ALA A 75 -7.41 17.59 0.69
C ALA A 75 -6.03 17.12 1.17
N LEU A 76 -5.03 17.10 0.28
CA LEU A 76 -3.65 16.78 0.65
C LEU A 76 -3.05 17.78 1.63
N GLN A 77 -3.26 19.08 1.40
CA GLN A 77 -2.81 20.16 2.31
C GLN A 77 -3.48 20.08 3.69
N ALA A 78 -4.75 19.66 3.74
CA ALA A 78 -5.47 19.43 4.98
C ALA A 78 -5.11 18.09 5.66
N GLY A 79 -4.28 17.25 5.06
CA GLY A 79 -3.95 15.94 5.61
C GLY A 79 -5.07 14.90 5.51
N ARG A 80 -6.07 15.12 4.65
CA ARG A 80 -7.20 14.20 4.43
C ARG A 80 -6.80 13.04 3.53
N ALA A 81 -5.91 12.21 4.02
CA ALA A 81 -5.36 11.10 3.26
C ALA A 81 -4.96 9.95 4.19
N TYR A 82 -4.87 8.76 3.60
CA TYR A 82 -4.29 7.58 4.23
C TYR A 82 -3.48 6.79 3.20
N VAL A 83 -2.58 5.95 3.68
CA VAL A 83 -1.79 5.04 2.84
C VAL A 83 -2.27 3.62 3.07
N SER A 84 -2.34 2.83 2.01
CA SER A 84 -2.64 1.40 2.12
C SER A 84 -1.86 0.55 1.13
N HIS A 85 -1.72 -0.72 1.47
CA HIS A 85 -1.20 -1.76 0.60
C HIS A 85 -2.37 -2.47 -0.08
N ASP A 86 -2.89 -1.89 -1.19
CA ASP A 86 -4.13 -2.31 -1.85
C ASP A 86 -4.07 -3.73 -2.42
N TRP A 87 -2.87 -4.28 -2.63
CA TRP A 87 -2.70 -5.65 -3.05
C TRP A 87 -3.15 -6.67 -1.99
N MET A 88 -3.17 -6.28 -0.71
CA MET A 88 -3.59 -7.12 0.41
C MET A 88 -5.11 -7.10 0.62
N GLY A 89 -5.75 -5.99 0.25
CA GLY A 89 -7.19 -5.79 0.39
C GLY A 89 -7.61 -4.40 -0.07
N ASP A 90 -8.80 -4.29 -0.65
CA ASP A 90 -9.36 -3.02 -1.07
C ASP A 90 -9.74 -2.17 0.16
N PRO A 91 -9.13 -0.98 0.38
CA PRO A 91 -9.43 -0.12 1.51
C PRO A 91 -10.64 0.80 1.28
N THR A 92 -11.35 0.66 0.16
CA THR A 92 -12.50 1.51 -0.18
C THR A 92 -13.56 1.47 0.93
N GLY A 93 -13.93 2.64 1.43
CA GLY A 93 -14.88 2.77 2.54
C GLY A 93 -14.24 2.91 3.91
N PHE A 94 -12.90 2.89 4.00
CA PHE A 94 -12.22 3.24 5.25
C PHE A 94 -12.54 4.67 5.68
N ARG A 95 -12.82 4.84 6.98
CA ARG A 95 -13.02 6.14 7.64
C ARG A 95 -12.35 6.14 9.00
N PHE A 96 -11.77 7.28 9.37
CA PHE A 96 -11.29 7.54 10.71
C PHE A 96 -11.69 8.97 11.07
N GLU A 97 -12.54 9.12 12.07
CA GLU A 97 -13.24 10.34 12.41
C GLU A 97 -13.28 10.57 13.93
N ALA A 98 -13.45 11.81 14.35
CA ALA A 98 -13.78 12.17 15.72
C ALA A 98 -15.25 12.64 15.80
N ALA A 99 -15.96 12.24 16.85
CA ALA A 99 -17.34 12.59 17.15
C ALA A 99 -17.53 12.80 18.66
N GLY A 100 -18.66 13.39 19.06
CA GLY A 100 -18.95 13.70 20.47
C GLY A 100 -18.69 15.18 20.83
N GLY A 101 -18.74 16.05 19.84
CA GLY A 101 -18.55 17.49 19.88
C GLY A 101 -18.52 18.02 18.48
N ALA A 102 -17.46 18.73 18.08
CA ALA A 102 -17.21 19.03 16.68
C ALA A 102 -16.77 17.74 15.96
N ARG A 103 -17.31 17.52 14.76
CA ARG A 103 -16.87 16.44 13.89
C ARG A 103 -15.53 16.80 13.26
N ALA A 104 -14.59 15.88 13.27
CA ALA A 104 -13.29 16.03 12.66
C ALA A 104 -12.90 14.75 11.89
N GLU A 105 -12.16 14.93 10.81
CA GLU A 105 -11.61 13.86 9.97
C GLU A 105 -10.07 13.84 10.09
N MET A 106 -9.44 12.89 9.43
CA MET A 106 -7.98 12.84 9.29
C MET A 106 -7.45 14.21 8.82
N GLY A 107 -6.41 14.71 9.48
CA GLY A 107 -5.79 16.01 9.22
C GLY A 107 -6.38 17.17 10.03
N ASP A 108 -7.60 17.03 10.56
CA ASP A 108 -8.27 18.10 11.31
C ASP A 108 -7.79 18.18 12.77
N GLU A 109 -8.00 19.37 13.34
CA GLU A 109 -7.87 19.61 14.79
C GLU A 109 -9.26 19.61 15.44
N VAL A 110 -9.38 19.02 16.61
CA VAL A 110 -10.58 18.99 17.42
C VAL A 110 -10.24 19.27 18.89
N ARG A 111 -11.07 20.08 19.56
CA ARG A 111 -10.90 20.35 20.99
C ARG A 111 -11.25 19.10 21.81
N LEU A 112 -10.39 18.77 22.77
CA LEU A 112 -10.71 17.77 23.78
C LEU A 112 -11.93 18.20 24.59
N ALA A 113 -12.94 17.35 24.64
CA ALA A 113 -14.18 17.59 25.37
C ALA A 113 -14.69 16.26 25.94
N ASP A 114 -15.53 16.35 26.96
CA ASP A 114 -16.17 15.18 27.52
C ASP A 114 -17.00 14.44 26.46
N GLY A 115 -16.81 13.13 26.38
CA GLY A 115 -17.50 12.30 25.42
C GLY A 115 -16.89 12.32 23.99
N LEU A 116 -15.73 12.96 23.79
CA LEU A 116 -15.03 12.88 22.50
C LEU A 116 -14.62 11.42 22.20
N LYS A 117 -15.07 10.92 21.07
CA LYS A 117 -14.79 9.57 20.58
C LYS A 117 -14.05 9.63 19.26
N LEU A 118 -13.02 8.82 19.15
CA LEU A 118 -12.36 8.50 17.88
C LEU A 118 -12.99 7.21 17.35
N THR A 119 -13.51 7.25 16.15
CA THR A 119 -14.21 6.13 15.55
C THR A 119 -13.55 5.75 14.23
N ALA A 120 -13.48 4.47 13.94
CA ALA A 120 -13.06 3.99 12.64
C ALA A 120 -14.03 2.96 12.07
N ARG A 121 -14.14 2.96 10.76
CA ARG A 121 -14.85 1.95 9.98
C ARG A 121 -13.91 1.40 8.92
N LEU A 122 -13.84 0.08 8.83
CA LEU A 122 -13.02 -0.65 7.88
C LEU A 122 -13.89 -1.46 6.93
N PRO A 123 -13.50 -1.64 5.67
CA PRO A 123 -14.29 -2.42 4.70
C PRO A 123 -14.25 -3.93 4.97
N GLN A 124 -13.29 -4.40 5.74
CA GLN A 124 -13.14 -5.81 6.12
C GLN A 124 -12.56 -5.94 7.53
N PRO A 125 -12.72 -7.11 8.20
CA PRO A 125 -12.15 -7.35 9.51
C PRO A 125 -10.63 -7.20 9.51
N ALA A 126 -10.10 -6.50 10.51
CA ALA A 126 -8.69 -6.24 10.67
C ALA A 126 -8.29 -6.15 12.16
N CYS A 127 -7.00 -6.26 12.44
CA CYS A 127 -6.44 -5.82 13.71
C CYS A 127 -6.20 -4.31 13.64
N VAL A 128 -6.93 -3.55 14.45
CA VAL A 128 -6.84 -2.09 14.54
C VAL A 128 -5.97 -1.70 15.71
N ARG A 129 -5.04 -0.78 15.49
CA ARG A 129 -4.19 -0.20 16.53
C ARG A 129 -4.33 1.32 16.48
N LEU A 130 -4.69 1.93 17.60
CA LEU A 130 -4.72 3.37 17.76
C LEU A 130 -3.43 3.83 18.44
N LEU A 131 -2.74 4.77 17.82
CA LEU A 131 -1.51 5.33 18.35
C LEU A 131 -1.72 6.82 18.70
N ARG A 132 -1.21 7.23 19.87
CA ARG A 132 -1.10 8.62 20.27
C ARG A 132 0.39 8.96 20.40
N HIS A 133 0.85 9.98 19.68
CA HIS A 133 2.27 10.36 19.63
C HIS A 133 3.20 9.15 19.36
N GLY A 134 2.78 8.22 18.49
CA GLY A 134 3.55 7.03 18.11
C GLY A 134 3.49 5.87 19.12
N ARG A 135 2.81 6.02 20.27
CA ARG A 135 2.61 4.95 21.26
C ARG A 135 1.21 4.36 21.11
N GLU A 136 1.10 3.04 21.10
CA GLU A 136 -0.20 2.36 21.08
C GLU A 136 -0.98 2.66 22.39
N VAL A 137 -2.21 3.13 22.22
CA VAL A 137 -3.12 3.44 23.35
C VAL A 137 -4.35 2.54 23.36
N ALA A 138 -4.68 1.91 22.23
CA ALA A 138 -5.75 0.92 22.15
C ALA A 138 -5.52 -0.02 20.97
N LYS A 139 -6.07 -1.23 21.09
CA LYS A 139 -6.03 -2.28 20.08
C LYS A 139 -7.35 -3.04 20.07
N ALA A 140 -7.80 -3.45 18.88
CA ALA A 140 -8.91 -4.39 18.69
C ALA A 140 -8.57 -5.34 17.54
N GLU A 141 -8.96 -6.60 17.65
CA GLU A 141 -8.70 -7.61 16.63
C GLU A 141 -10.01 -8.08 16.00
N ASP A 142 -9.91 -8.51 14.75
CA ASP A 142 -11.02 -9.09 13.97
C ASP A 142 -12.28 -8.19 13.95
N THR A 143 -12.10 -6.91 13.69
CA THR A 143 -13.19 -5.94 13.70
C THR A 143 -13.25 -5.09 12.44
N THR A 144 -14.47 -4.69 12.06
CA THR A 144 -14.75 -3.70 11.00
C THR A 144 -15.10 -2.33 11.57
N THR A 145 -15.23 -2.22 12.90
CA THR A 145 -15.56 -0.95 13.59
C THR A 145 -14.71 -0.80 14.83
N PHE A 146 -14.27 0.40 15.10
CA PHE A 146 -13.44 0.71 16.26
C PHE A 146 -13.91 2.00 16.91
N GLU A 147 -13.95 2.04 18.23
CA GLU A 147 -14.29 3.23 19.01
C GLU A 147 -13.33 3.37 20.19
N TYR A 148 -12.88 4.60 20.43
CA TYR A 148 -12.02 4.95 21.54
C TYR A 148 -12.44 6.30 22.14
N ALA A 149 -12.68 6.36 23.45
CA ALA A 149 -12.93 7.62 24.15
C ALA A 149 -11.59 8.35 24.36
N ALA A 150 -11.43 9.50 23.71
CA ALA A 150 -10.23 10.30 23.85
C ALA A 150 -10.31 11.14 25.14
N THR A 151 -9.43 10.84 26.11
CA THR A 151 -9.35 11.53 27.40
C THR A 151 -8.13 12.44 27.52
N GLU A 152 -7.25 12.42 26.55
CA GLU A 152 -6.00 13.19 26.56
C GLU A 152 -5.77 13.86 25.20
N ALA A 153 -5.16 15.03 25.22
CA ALA A 153 -4.72 15.71 24.01
C ALA A 153 -3.57 14.94 23.31
N GLY A 154 -3.48 15.07 22.00
CA GLY A 154 -2.42 14.43 21.23
C GLY A 154 -2.76 14.24 19.76
N ALA A 155 -1.78 13.80 18.98
CA ALA A 155 -1.95 13.35 17.61
C ALA A 155 -2.32 11.87 17.61
N TYR A 156 -3.53 11.55 17.21
CA TYR A 156 -4.04 10.19 17.14
C TYR A 156 -4.06 9.71 15.69
N ARG A 157 -3.40 8.60 15.39
CA ARG A 157 -3.46 7.93 14.10
C ARG A 157 -3.82 6.46 14.25
N LEU A 158 -4.41 5.89 13.23
CA LEU A 158 -4.86 4.51 13.21
C LEU A 158 -4.00 3.71 12.25
N GLU A 159 -3.65 2.50 12.64
CA GLU A 159 -3.08 1.46 11.80
C GLU A 159 -4.03 0.28 11.75
N ALA A 160 -4.23 -0.29 10.57
CA ALA A 160 -4.95 -1.55 10.39
C ALA A 160 -4.02 -2.61 9.81
N TRP A 161 -4.12 -3.83 10.32
CA TRP A 161 -3.28 -4.96 9.97
C TRP A 161 -4.16 -6.12 9.55
N LEU A 162 -3.81 -6.80 8.47
CA LEU A 162 -4.48 -8.02 8.00
C LEU A 162 -3.65 -9.26 8.36
N ARG A 163 -4.35 -10.35 8.61
CA ARG A 163 -3.69 -11.64 8.83
C ARG A 163 -3.54 -12.36 7.51
N LEU A 164 -2.29 -12.53 7.05
CA LEU A 164 -1.92 -13.26 5.85
C LEU A 164 -0.92 -14.35 6.21
N ASP A 165 -1.19 -15.58 5.83
CA ASP A 165 -0.33 -16.74 6.10
C ASP A 165 0.09 -16.83 7.59
N ASP A 166 -0.89 -16.65 8.49
CA ASP A 166 -0.71 -16.64 9.95
C ASP A 166 0.16 -15.52 10.52
N GLU A 167 0.55 -14.54 9.69
CA GLU A 167 1.28 -13.35 10.11
C GLU A 167 0.41 -12.09 10.02
N TRP A 168 0.55 -11.21 11.02
CA TRP A 168 -0.02 -9.87 10.95
C TRP A 168 0.86 -8.97 10.06
N ARG A 169 0.25 -8.45 8.98
CA ARG A 169 0.92 -7.54 8.04
C ARG A 169 0.23 -6.19 8.02
N PRO A 170 1.00 -5.10 8.05
CA PRO A 170 0.43 -3.77 8.01
C PRO A 170 -0.28 -3.56 6.65
N TRP A 171 -1.53 -3.11 6.72
CA TRP A 171 -2.36 -2.89 5.55
C TRP A 171 -2.64 -1.42 5.30
N LEU A 172 -2.99 -0.67 6.36
CA LEU A 172 -3.46 0.70 6.24
C LEU A 172 -2.89 1.58 7.35
N TYR A 173 -2.55 2.83 7.00
CA TYR A 173 -2.06 3.86 7.91
C TYR A 173 -2.82 5.15 7.67
N SER A 174 -3.56 5.63 8.66
CA SER A 174 -4.25 6.92 8.59
C SER A 174 -3.30 8.09 8.82
N ASN A 175 -3.65 9.26 8.30
CA ASN A 175 -3.17 10.50 8.87
C ASN A 175 -3.80 10.74 10.25
N PRO A 176 -3.18 11.56 11.11
CA PRO A 176 -3.68 11.80 12.46
C PRO A 176 -4.90 12.72 12.48
N ILE A 177 -5.69 12.57 13.56
CA ILE A 177 -6.58 13.60 14.07
C ILE A 177 -5.86 14.24 15.26
N TYR A 178 -5.83 15.57 15.31
CA TYR A 178 -5.14 16.32 16.37
C TYR A 178 -6.15 16.76 17.43
N VAL A 179 -6.11 16.09 18.59
CA VAL A 179 -6.91 16.47 19.76
C VAL A 179 -6.13 17.51 20.58
N ARG A 180 -6.72 18.69 20.78
CA ARG A 180 -6.11 19.85 21.46
C ARG A 180 -6.82 20.18 22.77
#